data_75ba73ddb4f719624b9ef942c3cf5ad3
#
_entry.id   75ba73ddb4f719624b9ef942c3cf5ad3
#
_cell.length_a   1.000
_cell.length_b   1.000
_cell.length_c   1.000
_cell.angle_alpha   90.00
_cell.angle_beta   90.00
_cell.angle_gamma   90.00
#
_symmetry.space_group_name_H-M   'P 1'
#
loop_
_entity.id
_entity.type
_entity.pdbx_description
1 polymer ?
#
loop_
_entity_poly.entity_id
_entity_poly.type
_entity_poly.pdbx_seq_one_letter_code
_entity_poly.pdbx_strand_id
1 'polypeptide(L)'
;MHLRRPDRIIAAGVLAVGLAISTASPAAAAQIDQVADGFAGPLGLAIGPDGTVYVAQVFLGTLTAIDRDGDRTDLVTGEPVAGGVEALGRKQVVYTTRVGEPGVPPSEASLMRVTPAGKTRQLASLLAYEAAENPDATNLYGFVDLDPACAAEVDAIFGGQVATSPYPGQVDSNPYAVAFDRGGYVVADAGGNDIVRVDSNGRVSTVAVLPPIDTTIGPQVVEEFGAPECVVGAAYRAEPVPTDVEVGPDGSYYVSSLPGFPEAPGTGSVFRVTRSGSVDLVATGFSGAVDLAVTEEGTIYVAELFGGQISQIVDGDASVLVEVTEPAAVEVAPDGTLYATTDAFGNGRLVIVTP
;
A
#
# COMPACT_ATOMS: atom_id res chain seq x y z
N MET A 1 -7.55 9.70 98.34
CA MET A 1 -6.81 10.63 97.52
C MET A 1 -6.75 10.03 96.11
N HIS A 2 -7.75 10.36 95.26
CA HIS A 2 -7.93 9.77 93.98
C HIS A 2 -7.62 10.81 92.88
N LEU A 3 -6.58 10.58 92.10
CA LEU A 3 -6.22 11.37 90.94
C LEU A 3 -6.92 10.80 89.71
N ARG A 4 -7.79 11.59 89.08
CA ARG A 4 -8.45 11.33 87.77
C ARG A 4 -7.48 11.66 86.66
N ARG A 5 -7.35 10.76 85.69
CA ARG A 5 -6.67 10.98 84.40
C ARG A 5 -7.69 11.58 83.42
N PRO A 6 -7.26 12.48 82.49
CA PRO A 6 -8.15 13.00 81.49
C PRO A 6 -8.16 12.10 80.22
N ASP A 7 -9.35 11.89 79.64
CA ASP A 7 -9.60 11.15 78.44
C ASP A 7 -9.10 11.93 77.18
N ARG A 8 -8.33 11.25 76.35
CA ARG A 8 -7.91 11.76 75.06
C ARG A 8 -8.97 11.37 74.00
N ILE A 9 -9.62 12.35 73.42
CA ILE A 9 -10.50 12.21 72.23
C ILE A 9 -9.58 12.08 71.03
N ILE A 10 -9.61 10.92 70.37
CA ILE A 10 -8.97 10.73 69.04
C ILE A 10 -10.00 11.08 67.94
N ALA A 11 -9.77 12.20 67.26
CA ALA A 11 -10.55 12.57 66.05
C ALA A 11 -10.05 11.75 64.88
N ALA A 12 -10.87 10.85 64.36
CA ALA A 12 -10.62 10.13 63.13
C ALA A 12 -10.94 11.04 61.91
N GLY A 13 -9.87 11.51 61.25
CA GLY A 13 -9.99 12.21 59.96
C GLY A 13 -10.29 11.21 58.86
N VAL A 14 -11.45 11.33 58.25
CA VAL A 14 -11.81 10.59 57.02
C VAL A 14 -11.16 11.31 55.84
N LEU A 15 -10.14 10.68 55.24
CA LEU A 15 -9.53 11.14 54.00
C LEU A 15 -10.44 10.65 52.83
N ALA A 16 -11.22 11.56 52.23
CA ALA A 16 -11.96 11.26 51.02
C ALA A 16 -10.97 11.33 49.84
N VAL A 17 -10.59 10.17 49.29
CA VAL A 17 -9.87 10.07 48.04
C VAL A 17 -10.90 10.24 46.92
N GLY A 18 -10.95 11.41 46.30
CA GLY A 18 -11.75 11.67 45.11
C GLY A 18 -11.13 10.94 43.91
N LEU A 19 -11.77 9.89 43.44
CA LEU A 19 -11.48 9.25 42.16
C LEU A 19 -11.95 10.22 41.05
N ALA A 20 -11.03 10.91 40.39
CA ALA A 20 -11.34 11.64 39.19
C ALA A 20 -11.53 10.62 38.04
N ILE A 21 -12.77 10.27 37.73
CA ILE A 21 -13.10 9.54 36.53
C ILE A 21 -12.98 10.54 35.39
N SER A 22 -11.86 10.50 34.66
CA SER A 22 -11.75 11.15 33.36
C SER A 22 -12.64 10.38 32.37
N THR A 23 -13.81 10.92 32.08
CA THR A 23 -14.62 10.45 30.96
C THR A 23 -13.89 10.86 29.68
N ALA A 24 -13.15 9.93 29.07
CA ALA A 24 -12.73 10.12 27.71
C ALA A 24 -14.00 10.31 26.87
N SER A 25 -14.13 11.45 26.20
CA SER A 25 -15.17 11.61 25.17
C SER A 25 -14.96 10.51 24.12
N PRO A 26 -16.02 9.85 23.65
CA PRO A 26 -15.88 8.95 22.53
C PRO A 26 -15.27 9.75 21.37
N ALA A 27 -14.22 9.20 20.74
CA ALA A 27 -13.70 9.76 19.51
C ALA A 27 -14.88 9.91 18.52
N ALA A 28 -14.98 11.05 17.87
CA ALA A 28 -15.98 11.20 16.81
C ALA A 28 -15.69 10.13 15.75
N ALA A 29 -16.74 9.51 15.22
CA ALA A 29 -16.55 8.60 14.10
C ALA A 29 -16.03 9.42 12.89
N ALA A 30 -15.06 8.88 12.18
CA ALA A 30 -14.54 9.53 10.98
C ALA A 30 -15.67 9.79 9.98
N GLN A 31 -15.63 10.95 9.30
CA GLN A 31 -16.64 11.36 8.32
C GLN A 31 -16.07 11.20 6.91
N ILE A 32 -16.95 10.87 5.96
CA ILE A 32 -16.60 10.69 4.55
C ILE A 32 -17.46 11.64 3.72
N ASP A 33 -16.79 12.55 3.02
CA ASP A 33 -17.42 13.51 2.11
C ASP A 33 -17.04 13.22 0.66
N GLN A 34 -18.01 12.93 -0.19
CA GLN A 34 -17.75 12.66 -1.61
C GLN A 34 -17.37 13.96 -2.34
N VAL A 35 -16.24 13.92 -3.04
CA VAL A 35 -15.74 15.02 -3.88
C VAL A 35 -16.15 14.81 -5.32
N ALA A 36 -16.01 13.57 -5.83
CA ALA A 36 -16.26 13.21 -7.21
C ALA A 36 -16.60 11.72 -7.34
N ASP A 37 -17.17 11.30 -8.47
CA ASP A 37 -17.45 9.89 -8.79
C ASP A 37 -17.29 9.59 -10.30
N GLY A 38 -17.60 8.38 -10.71
CA GLY A 38 -17.55 7.96 -12.11
C GLY A 38 -16.16 7.56 -12.56
N PHE A 39 -15.30 7.12 -11.65
CA PHE A 39 -13.97 6.59 -11.99
C PHE A 39 -14.03 5.07 -12.23
N ALA A 40 -13.18 4.57 -13.12
CA ALA A 40 -13.07 3.14 -13.40
C ALA A 40 -11.70 2.62 -12.95
N GLY A 41 -11.69 1.86 -11.87
CA GLY A 41 -10.46 1.37 -11.24
C GLY A 41 -9.54 2.52 -10.80
N PRO A 42 -9.96 3.41 -9.87
CA PRO A 42 -9.14 4.53 -9.42
C PRO A 42 -8.08 4.04 -8.42
N LEU A 43 -7.07 3.34 -8.93
CA LEU A 43 -6.06 2.63 -8.11
C LEU A 43 -4.84 3.48 -7.76
N GLY A 44 -4.76 4.73 -8.20
CA GLY A 44 -3.69 5.64 -7.79
C GLY A 44 -4.19 7.06 -7.65
N LEU A 45 -3.61 7.79 -6.69
CA LEU A 45 -4.00 9.13 -6.31
C LEU A 45 -2.76 9.98 -6.06
N ALA A 46 -2.77 11.23 -6.50
CA ALA A 46 -1.77 12.21 -6.11
C ALA A 46 -2.39 13.59 -5.98
N ILE A 47 -1.84 14.43 -5.10
CA ILE A 47 -2.33 15.79 -4.91
C ILE A 47 -1.21 16.79 -5.17
N GLY A 48 -1.37 17.57 -6.21
CA GLY A 48 -0.40 18.61 -6.54
C GLY A 48 -0.38 19.75 -5.52
N PRO A 49 0.72 20.48 -5.41
CA PRO A 49 0.87 21.58 -4.45
C PRO A 49 -0.10 22.73 -4.69
N ASP A 50 -0.77 22.79 -5.83
CA ASP A 50 -1.85 23.72 -6.14
C ASP A 50 -3.25 23.17 -5.78
N GLY A 51 -3.31 21.98 -5.16
CA GLY A 51 -4.55 21.30 -4.77
C GLY A 51 -5.29 20.62 -5.93
N THR A 52 -4.67 20.50 -7.10
CA THR A 52 -5.19 19.64 -8.16
C THR A 52 -5.04 18.18 -7.77
N VAL A 53 -6.11 17.42 -7.86
CA VAL A 53 -6.13 15.98 -7.59
C VAL A 53 -5.94 15.21 -8.90
N TYR A 54 -5.06 14.21 -8.89
CA TYR A 54 -4.79 13.35 -10.03
C TYR A 54 -5.23 11.92 -9.71
N VAL A 55 -6.09 11.34 -10.54
CA VAL A 55 -6.61 9.98 -10.35
C VAL A 55 -6.16 9.09 -11.51
N ALA A 56 -5.43 8.04 -11.21
CA ALA A 56 -5.06 7.01 -12.17
C ALA A 56 -6.20 5.98 -12.28
N GLN A 57 -6.90 5.99 -13.40
CA GLN A 57 -8.00 5.08 -13.72
C GLN A 57 -7.47 3.89 -14.53
N VAL A 58 -7.00 2.88 -13.82
CA VAL A 58 -6.27 1.74 -14.43
C VAL A 58 -7.13 0.96 -15.43
N PHE A 59 -8.43 0.77 -15.16
CA PHE A 59 -9.31 0.00 -16.05
C PHE A 59 -9.66 0.71 -17.36
N LEU A 60 -9.48 2.03 -17.42
CA LEU A 60 -9.65 2.81 -18.66
C LEU A 60 -8.32 3.23 -19.29
N GLY A 61 -7.21 3.02 -18.61
CA GLY A 61 -5.92 3.55 -19.05
C GLY A 61 -5.94 5.08 -19.15
N THR A 62 -6.48 5.75 -18.13
CA THR A 62 -6.71 7.20 -18.14
C THR A 62 -6.12 7.81 -16.88
N LEU A 63 -5.45 8.96 -17.04
CA LEU A 63 -5.03 9.82 -15.94
C LEU A 63 -5.85 11.10 -15.97
N THR A 64 -6.70 11.31 -14.96
CA THR A 64 -7.60 12.46 -14.84
C THR A 64 -7.09 13.45 -13.81
N ALA A 65 -7.01 14.72 -14.17
CA ALA A 65 -6.79 15.84 -13.24
C ALA A 65 -8.13 16.48 -12.88
N ILE A 66 -8.32 16.80 -11.59
CA ILE A 66 -9.50 17.47 -11.05
C ILE A 66 -8.99 18.75 -10.35
N ASP A 67 -9.34 19.89 -10.84
CA ASP A 67 -8.94 21.14 -10.21
C ASP A 67 -9.80 21.51 -8.99
N ARG A 68 -9.47 22.62 -8.32
CA ARG A 68 -10.20 23.07 -7.12
C ARG A 68 -11.65 23.46 -7.37
N ASP A 69 -11.99 23.78 -8.61
CA ASP A 69 -13.37 24.12 -9.01
C ASP A 69 -14.18 22.84 -9.36
N GLY A 70 -13.52 21.68 -9.35
CA GLY A 70 -14.08 20.37 -9.68
C GLY A 70 -14.07 20.05 -11.18
N ASP A 71 -13.46 20.89 -12.00
CA ASP A 71 -13.35 20.67 -13.42
C ASP A 71 -12.37 19.55 -13.73
N ARG A 72 -12.79 18.59 -14.57
CA ARG A 72 -12.02 17.39 -14.94
C ARG A 72 -11.33 17.56 -16.28
N THR A 73 -10.09 17.10 -16.34
CA THR A 73 -9.31 17.05 -17.58
C THR A 73 -8.57 15.72 -17.66
N ASP A 74 -8.80 14.94 -18.70
CA ASP A 74 -8.03 13.73 -18.95
C ASP A 74 -6.70 14.12 -19.60
N LEU A 75 -5.61 13.94 -18.86
CA LEU A 75 -4.24 14.22 -19.32
C LEU A 75 -3.70 13.10 -20.19
N VAL A 76 -4.12 11.87 -19.91
CA VAL A 76 -3.74 10.63 -20.61
C VAL A 76 -5.00 9.83 -20.86
N THR A 77 -5.14 9.24 -22.05
CA THR A 77 -6.26 8.36 -22.39
C THR A 77 -5.80 7.21 -23.29
N GLY A 78 -6.29 6.00 -22.98
CA GLY A 78 -6.00 4.80 -23.78
C GLY A 78 -4.54 4.35 -23.69
N GLU A 79 -3.82 4.75 -22.64
CA GLU A 79 -2.48 4.23 -22.32
C GLU A 79 -2.58 3.19 -21.19
N PRO A 80 -1.64 2.24 -21.08
CA PRO A 80 -1.66 1.19 -20.06
C PRO A 80 -1.16 1.71 -18.69
N VAL A 81 -1.92 2.62 -18.08
CA VAL A 81 -1.63 3.19 -16.75
C VAL A 81 -1.61 2.07 -15.71
N ALA A 82 -0.55 2.01 -14.89
CA ALA A 82 -0.33 0.93 -13.94
C ALA A 82 -0.75 1.26 -12.48
N GLY A 83 -1.11 2.50 -12.19
CA GLY A 83 -1.54 2.97 -10.86
C GLY A 83 -0.71 4.16 -10.39
N GLY A 84 0.60 4.06 -10.38
CA GLY A 84 1.46 5.10 -9.83
C GLY A 84 1.27 6.46 -10.51
N VAL A 85 1.09 7.49 -9.70
CA VAL A 85 1.02 8.89 -10.13
C VAL A 85 1.67 9.78 -9.08
N GLU A 86 2.43 10.81 -9.51
CA GLU A 86 3.03 11.79 -8.62
C GLU A 86 3.01 13.18 -9.28
N ALA A 87 2.70 14.21 -8.51
CA ALA A 87 2.46 15.56 -9.01
C ALA A 87 3.22 16.64 -8.24
N LEU A 88 4.35 17.10 -8.77
CA LEU A 88 5.11 18.24 -8.27
C LEU A 88 4.59 19.59 -8.77
N GLY A 89 3.37 19.63 -9.27
CA GLY A 89 2.69 20.74 -9.91
C GLY A 89 2.30 20.43 -11.35
N ARG A 90 1.42 21.23 -11.93
CA ARG A 90 0.80 20.98 -13.26
C ARG A 90 1.79 20.66 -14.39
N LYS A 91 3.05 21.05 -14.27
CA LYS A 91 4.08 20.82 -15.31
C LYS A 91 4.95 19.60 -15.05
N GLN A 92 4.83 18.99 -13.91
CA GLN A 92 5.62 17.84 -13.47
C GLN A 92 4.69 16.77 -12.88
N VAL A 93 3.88 16.17 -13.74
CA VAL A 93 3.10 15.00 -13.41
C VAL A 93 3.78 13.80 -14.05
N VAL A 94 4.05 12.80 -13.25
CA VAL A 94 4.57 11.51 -13.70
C VAL A 94 3.58 10.43 -13.36
N TYR A 95 3.61 9.36 -14.14
CA TYR A 95 2.77 8.19 -13.94
C TYR A 95 3.49 6.94 -14.43
N THR A 96 3.02 5.80 -14.00
CA THR A 96 3.59 4.51 -14.37
C THR A 96 2.73 3.81 -15.42
N THR A 97 3.37 3.00 -16.25
CA THR A 97 2.70 2.18 -17.28
C THR A 97 3.19 0.75 -17.25
N ARG A 98 2.28 -0.20 -17.58
CA ARG A 98 2.59 -1.61 -17.78
C ARG A 98 1.77 -2.18 -18.93
N VAL A 99 2.41 -2.79 -19.92
CA VAL A 99 1.76 -3.42 -21.06
C VAL A 99 1.83 -4.94 -20.91
N GLY A 100 0.70 -5.56 -20.70
CA GLY A 100 0.56 -7.03 -20.57
C GLY A 100 -0.65 -7.38 -19.71
N GLU A 101 -1.06 -8.64 -19.80
CA GLU A 101 -2.14 -9.18 -18.96
C GLU A 101 -1.62 -9.42 -17.53
N PRO A 102 -2.47 -9.35 -16.49
CA PRO A 102 -2.11 -9.73 -15.13
C PRO A 102 -1.57 -11.17 -15.08
N GLY A 103 -0.50 -11.38 -14.31
CA GLY A 103 0.13 -12.69 -14.15
C GLY A 103 0.96 -13.19 -15.36
N VAL A 104 1.16 -12.33 -16.36
CA VAL A 104 2.04 -12.61 -17.51
C VAL A 104 3.12 -11.54 -17.55
N PRO A 105 4.41 -11.92 -17.76
CA PRO A 105 5.47 -10.92 -17.88
C PRO A 105 5.11 -9.83 -18.90
N PRO A 106 5.29 -8.54 -18.58
CA PRO A 106 4.91 -7.45 -19.44
C PRO A 106 5.85 -7.35 -20.67
N SER A 107 5.37 -6.72 -21.71
CA SER A 107 6.22 -6.30 -22.84
C SER A 107 6.86 -4.93 -22.62
N GLU A 108 6.26 -4.09 -21.77
CA GLU A 108 6.76 -2.78 -21.37
C GLU A 108 6.32 -2.46 -19.94
N ALA A 109 7.22 -1.85 -19.17
CA ALA A 109 6.93 -1.22 -17.88
C ALA A 109 7.82 0.01 -17.74
N SER A 110 7.21 1.17 -17.42
CA SER A 110 7.91 2.44 -17.55
C SER A 110 7.42 3.50 -16.57
N LEU A 111 8.35 4.39 -16.19
CA LEU A 111 8.01 5.67 -15.60
C LEU A 111 7.83 6.70 -16.73
N MET A 112 6.69 7.34 -16.78
CA MET A 112 6.27 8.29 -17.78
C MET A 112 6.10 9.68 -17.20
N ARG A 113 6.19 10.71 -18.03
CA ARG A 113 5.83 12.09 -17.68
C ARG A 113 4.78 12.59 -18.65
N VAL A 114 3.79 13.34 -18.14
CA VAL A 114 2.79 14.01 -18.93
C VAL A 114 2.83 15.53 -18.71
N THR A 115 2.57 16.30 -19.77
CA THR A 115 2.37 17.75 -19.68
C THR A 115 0.88 18.09 -19.58
N PRO A 116 0.51 19.33 -19.17
CA PRO A 116 -0.89 19.77 -19.15
C PRO A 116 -1.60 19.69 -20.51
N ALA A 117 -0.84 19.66 -21.60
CA ALA A 117 -1.37 19.49 -22.97
C ALA A 117 -1.49 18.01 -23.40
N GLY A 118 -1.34 17.06 -22.46
CA GLY A 118 -1.44 15.63 -22.73
C GLY A 118 -0.24 15.04 -23.51
N LYS A 119 0.87 15.77 -23.63
CA LYS A 119 2.05 15.22 -24.30
C LYS A 119 2.84 14.35 -23.31
N THR A 120 2.98 13.07 -23.64
CA THR A 120 3.69 12.07 -22.84
C THR A 120 5.14 11.90 -23.25
N ARG A 121 5.97 11.44 -22.32
CA ARG A 121 7.38 11.10 -22.55
C ARG A 121 7.83 10.07 -21.51
N GLN A 122 8.46 9.00 -21.97
CA GLN A 122 9.15 8.04 -21.11
C GLN A 122 10.37 8.69 -20.43
N LEU A 123 10.47 8.51 -19.12
CA LEU A 123 11.63 8.90 -18.31
C LEU A 123 12.60 7.73 -18.14
N ALA A 124 12.07 6.53 -17.84
CA ALA A 124 12.85 5.31 -17.67
C ALA A 124 12.02 4.08 -18.08
N SER A 125 12.70 3.03 -18.55
CA SER A 125 12.12 1.70 -18.69
C SER A 125 12.51 0.87 -17.48
N LEU A 126 11.54 0.49 -16.66
CA LEU A 126 11.74 -0.33 -15.47
C LEU A 126 11.91 -1.79 -15.86
N LEU A 127 11.13 -2.28 -16.83
CA LEU A 127 11.32 -3.64 -17.36
C LEU A 127 12.73 -3.85 -17.97
N ALA A 128 13.30 -2.85 -18.64
CA ALA A 128 14.66 -3.00 -19.18
C ALA A 128 15.71 -3.07 -18.07
N TYR A 129 15.47 -2.38 -16.94
CA TYR A 129 16.31 -2.49 -15.75
C TYR A 129 16.17 -3.87 -15.13
N GLU A 130 14.93 -4.32 -14.90
CA GLU A 130 14.61 -5.62 -14.34
C GLU A 130 15.21 -6.76 -15.18
N ALA A 131 15.09 -6.71 -16.49
CA ALA A 131 15.68 -7.69 -17.39
C ALA A 131 17.22 -7.73 -17.36
N ALA A 132 17.86 -6.64 -16.95
CA ALA A 132 19.31 -6.55 -16.88
C ALA A 132 19.87 -6.97 -15.50
N GLU A 133 19.18 -6.62 -14.41
CA GLU A 133 19.69 -6.75 -13.05
C GLU A 133 18.96 -7.83 -12.24
N ASN A 134 17.64 -8.04 -12.47
CA ASN A 134 16.75 -8.94 -11.73
C ASN A 134 17.07 -8.93 -10.22
N PRO A 135 16.74 -7.85 -9.50
CA PRO A 135 17.24 -7.61 -8.14
C PRO A 135 16.82 -8.69 -7.13
N ASP A 136 15.65 -9.29 -7.31
CA ASP A 136 15.09 -10.32 -6.43
C ASP A 136 15.47 -11.76 -6.83
N ALA A 137 16.29 -11.96 -7.86
CA ALA A 137 16.70 -13.27 -8.37
C ALA A 137 17.25 -14.25 -7.32
N THR A 138 17.72 -13.75 -6.18
CA THR A 138 18.26 -14.58 -5.08
C THR A 138 17.22 -14.95 -4.04
N ASN A 139 16.04 -14.32 -4.06
CA ASN A 139 14.92 -14.68 -3.19
C ASN A 139 14.26 -15.96 -3.70
N LEU A 140 13.75 -16.76 -2.78
CA LEU A 140 12.99 -17.96 -3.10
C LEU A 140 11.55 -17.80 -2.62
N TYR A 141 10.63 -17.98 -3.53
CA TYR A 141 9.18 -17.91 -3.33
C TYR A 141 8.54 -19.29 -3.53
N GLY A 142 7.27 -19.45 -3.18
CA GLY A 142 6.50 -20.66 -3.40
C GLY A 142 6.48 -21.61 -2.19
N PHE A 143 6.04 -22.84 -2.42
CA PHE A 143 6.01 -23.87 -1.38
C PHE A 143 7.42 -24.20 -0.89
N VAL A 144 7.60 -24.21 0.43
CA VAL A 144 8.93 -24.46 1.04
C VAL A 144 9.28 -25.95 1.02
N ASP A 145 8.32 -26.81 1.37
CA ASP A 145 8.52 -28.26 1.44
C ASP A 145 7.15 -28.97 1.27
N LEU A 146 6.63 -28.99 0.04
CA LEU A 146 5.35 -29.63 -0.25
C LEU A 146 5.53 -31.13 -0.40
N ASP A 147 4.66 -31.94 0.22
CA ASP A 147 4.65 -33.37 0.05
C ASP A 147 4.57 -33.77 -1.44
N PRO A 148 5.38 -34.70 -1.95
CA PRO A 148 5.40 -35.05 -3.37
C PRO A 148 4.06 -35.56 -3.91
N ALA A 149 3.24 -36.25 -3.10
CA ALA A 149 1.90 -36.67 -3.55
C ALA A 149 0.96 -35.47 -3.68
N CYS A 150 1.04 -34.51 -2.75
CA CYS A 150 0.30 -33.27 -2.82
C CYS A 150 0.77 -32.42 -4.02
N ALA A 151 2.07 -32.31 -4.27
CA ALA A 151 2.62 -31.63 -5.45
C ALA A 151 2.04 -32.21 -6.75
N ALA A 152 1.94 -33.52 -6.86
CA ALA A 152 1.32 -34.16 -8.03
C ALA A 152 -0.16 -33.88 -8.20
N GLU A 153 -0.91 -33.69 -7.08
CA GLU A 153 -2.32 -33.26 -7.14
C GLU A 153 -2.44 -31.81 -7.60
N VAL A 154 -1.60 -30.91 -7.10
CA VAL A 154 -1.53 -29.51 -7.54
C VAL A 154 -1.22 -29.42 -9.02
N ASP A 155 -0.20 -30.15 -9.50
CA ASP A 155 0.17 -30.17 -10.91
C ASP A 155 -0.95 -30.73 -11.79
N ALA A 156 -1.69 -31.72 -11.32
CA ALA A 156 -2.82 -32.30 -12.04
C ALA A 156 -4.00 -31.30 -12.19
N ILE A 157 -4.23 -30.45 -11.19
CA ILE A 157 -5.31 -29.45 -11.20
C ILE A 157 -4.90 -28.21 -12.00
N PHE A 158 -3.70 -27.69 -11.77
CA PHE A 158 -3.28 -26.40 -12.33
C PHE A 158 -2.37 -26.53 -13.57
N GLY A 159 -2.06 -27.75 -14.01
CA GLY A 159 -1.27 -27.98 -15.22
C GLY A 159 0.14 -27.41 -15.21
N GLY A 160 0.75 -27.31 -14.03
CA GLY A 160 2.08 -26.74 -13.83
C GLY A 160 2.13 -25.22 -13.79
N GLN A 161 0.97 -24.56 -13.72
CA GLN A 161 0.90 -23.07 -13.58
C GLN A 161 1.21 -22.59 -12.16
N VAL A 162 1.07 -23.45 -11.17
CA VAL A 162 1.43 -23.19 -9.78
C VAL A 162 2.73 -23.93 -9.46
N ALA A 163 3.75 -23.21 -9.05
CA ALA A 163 5.01 -23.83 -8.66
C ALA A 163 4.84 -24.65 -7.38
N THR A 164 5.13 -25.96 -7.47
CA THR A 164 5.04 -26.91 -6.34
C THR A 164 6.34 -27.06 -5.56
N SER A 165 7.36 -26.28 -5.93
CA SER A 165 8.66 -26.19 -5.26
C SER A 165 9.12 -24.73 -5.23
N PRO A 166 10.10 -24.38 -4.38
CA PRO A 166 10.65 -23.02 -4.36
C PRO A 166 11.17 -22.58 -5.72
N TYR A 167 10.86 -21.34 -6.13
CA TYR A 167 11.35 -20.73 -7.37
C TYR A 167 12.02 -19.39 -7.07
N PRO A 168 13.05 -18.99 -7.86
CA PRO A 168 13.70 -17.71 -7.69
C PRO A 168 12.82 -16.57 -8.27
N GLY A 169 13.10 -15.34 -7.84
CA GLY A 169 12.50 -14.15 -8.44
C GLY A 169 12.63 -14.14 -9.97
N GLN A 170 11.54 -13.82 -10.62
CA GLN A 170 11.44 -13.84 -12.07
C GLN A 170 11.57 -12.41 -12.62
N VAL A 171 12.04 -12.29 -13.87
CA VAL A 171 12.04 -11.01 -14.57
C VAL A 171 10.59 -10.59 -14.82
N ASP A 172 10.07 -9.70 -13.99
CA ASP A 172 8.78 -9.06 -14.12
C ASP A 172 8.89 -7.61 -13.65
N SER A 173 8.05 -6.72 -14.13
CA SER A 173 7.98 -5.34 -13.69
C SER A 173 6.54 -4.85 -13.76
N ASN A 174 6.05 -4.41 -12.62
CA ASN A 174 4.75 -3.78 -12.46
C ASN A 174 4.92 -2.55 -11.56
N PRO A 175 5.39 -1.42 -12.11
CA PRO A 175 5.63 -0.21 -11.31
C PRO A 175 4.30 0.36 -10.82
N TYR A 176 3.87 -0.08 -9.64
CA TYR A 176 2.55 0.18 -9.12
C TYR A 176 2.42 1.58 -8.52
N ALA A 177 3.48 2.10 -7.89
CA ALA A 177 3.47 3.42 -7.29
C ALA A 177 4.77 4.20 -7.54
N VAL A 178 4.72 5.52 -7.35
CA VAL A 178 5.86 6.42 -7.53
C VAL A 178 5.75 7.62 -6.60
N ALA A 179 6.86 7.97 -5.93
CA ALA A 179 7.00 9.20 -5.16
C ALA A 179 8.22 10.02 -5.59
N PHE A 180 8.20 11.33 -5.37
CA PHE A 180 9.34 12.20 -5.66
C PHE A 180 10.32 12.22 -4.49
N ASP A 181 11.61 12.03 -4.76
CA ASP A 181 12.67 12.21 -3.77
C ASP A 181 13.93 12.86 -4.37
N ARG A 182 14.32 14.01 -3.83
CA ARG A 182 15.60 14.69 -4.09
C ARG A 182 15.99 14.80 -5.57
N GLY A 183 15.07 15.29 -6.39
CA GLY A 183 15.31 15.54 -7.82
C GLY A 183 15.26 14.29 -8.71
N GLY A 184 14.77 13.17 -8.18
CA GLY A 184 14.47 11.94 -8.88
C GLY A 184 13.16 11.34 -8.35
N TYR A 185 12.92 10.09 -8.66
CA TYR A 185 11.73 9.37 -8.25
C TYR A 185 12.12 8.05 -7.58
N VAL A 186 11.32 7.62 -6.64
CA VAL A 186 11.35 6.27 -6.09
C VAL A 186 10.09 5.56 -6.56
N VAL A 187 10.22 4.31 -6.95
CA VAL A 187 9.12 3.51 -7.52
C VAL A 187 9.02 2.21 -6.75
N ALA A 188 7.80 1.83 -6.36
CA ALA A 188 7.48 0.50 -5.90
C ALA A 188 7.18 -0.36 -7.14
N ASP A 189 8.06 -1.32 -7.43
CA ASP A 189 7.85 -2.26 -8.53
C ASP A 189 7.30 -3.57 -7.97
N ALA A 190 5.99 -3.73 -8.08
CA ALA A 190 5.25 -4.89 -7.58
C ALA A 190 5.68 -6.21 -8.27
N GLY A 191 6.07 -6.15 -9.54
CA GLY A 191 6.56 -7.32 -10.28
C GLY A 191 7.99 -7.69 -9.91
N GLY A 192 8.86 -6.69 -9.70
CA GLY A 192 10.25 -6.90 -9.28
C GLY A 192 10.45 -7.13 -7.80
N ASN A 193 9.39 -7.05 -6.99
CA ASN A 193 9.45 -7.17 -5.53
C ASN A 193 10.43 -6.19 -4.87
N ASP A 194 10.66 -5.04 -5.51
CA ASP A 194 11.70 -4.11 -5.13
C ASP A 194 11.26 -2.65 -5.11
N ILE A 195 12.10 -1.84 -4.52
CA ILE A 195 12.02 -0.39 -4.56
C ILE A 195 13.20 0.10 -5.37
N VAL A 196 12.92 0.77 -6.47
CA VAL A 196 13.93 1.33 -7.36
C VAL A 196 13.93 2.85 -7.35
N ARG A 197 15.09 3.44 -7.61
CA ARG A 197 15.26 4.88 -7.79
C ARG A 197 15.51 5.20 -9.26
N VAL A 198 14.79 6.19 -9.78
CA VAL A 198 15.04 6.80 -11.10
C VAL A 198 15.63 8.19 -10.90
N ASP A 199 16.87 8.41 -11.30
CA ASP A 199 17.51 9.71 -11.19
C ASP A 199 17.03 10.72 -12.25
N SER A 200 17.45 11.97 -12.16
CA SER A 200 17.08 13.04 -13.10
C SER A 200 17.49 12.79 -14.57
N ASN A 201 18.40 11.84 -14.81
CA ASN A 201 18.85 11.45 -16.14
C ASN A 201 18.10 10.21 -16.66
N GLY A 202 17.20 9.63 -15.86
CA GLY A 202 16.44 8.41 -16.18
C GLY A 202 17.23 7.13 -15.91
N ARG A 203 18.33 7.18 -15.15
CA ARG A 203 19.06 5.99 -14.73
C ARG A 203 18.31 5.34 -13.56
N VAL A 204 18.06 4.03 -13.69
CA VAL A 204 17.43 3.21 -12.64
C VAL A 204 18.50 2.55 -11.78
N SER A 205 18.21 2.38 -10.51
CA SER A 205 19.04 1.63 -9.55
C SER A 205 18.17 1.09 -8.42
N THR A 206 18.43 -0.14 -7.95
CA THR A 206 17.73 -0.72 -6.81
C THR A 206 18.09 0.05 -5.52
N VAL A 207 17.08 0.36 -4.73
CA VAL A 207 17.20 0.84 -3.36
C VAL A 207 17.16 -0.33 -2.40
N ALA A 208 16.15 -1.18 -2.51
CA ALA A 208 15.97 -2.37 -1.69
C ALA A 208 15.12 -3.41 -2.42
N VAL A 209 15.35 -4.67 -2.10
CA VAL A 209 14.44 -5.78 -2.41
C VAL A 209 13.69 -6.11 -1.13
N LEU A 210 12.36 -6.23 -1.18
CA LEU A 210 11.59 -6.63 -0.02
C LEU A 210 11.79 -8.13 0.27
N PRO A 211 11.80 -8.52 1.56
CA PRO A 211 11.95 -9.94 1.90
C PRO A 211 10.69 -10.73 1.56
N PRO A 212 10.82 -12.02 1.18
CA PRO A 212 9.67 -12.91 1.07
C PRO A 212 8.82 -12.93 2.34
N ILE A 213 7.51 -13.07 2.20
CA ILE A 213 6.58 -13.15 3.32
C ILE A 213 6.33 -14.63 3.65
N ASP A 214 6.87 -15.10 4.76
CA ASP A 214 6.60 -16.45 5.25
C ASP A 214 5.13 -16.55 5.71
N THR A 215 4.38 -17.49 5.17
CA THR A 215 2.98 -17.73 5.49
C THR A 215 2.65 -19.21 5.51
N THR A 216 1.43 -19.54 5.89
CA THR A 216 0.89 -20.90 5.86
C THR A 216 -0.39 -20.89 5.03
N ILE A 217 -0.50 -21.83 4.11
CA ILE A 217 -1.68 -21.97 3.27
C ILE A 217 -2.91 -22.27 4.13
N GLY A 218 -3.89 -21.39 4.08
CA GLY A 218 -5.15 -21.53 4.80
C GLY A 218 -6.20 -22.31 3.99
N PRO A 219 -7.32 -22.73 4.62
CA PRO A 219 -8.38 -23.48 3.96
C PRO A 219 -9.11 -22.70 2.87
N GLN A 220 -9.10 -21.36 2.93
CA GLN A 220 -9.71 -20.48 1.92
C GLN A 220 -9.17 -20.74 0.50
N VAL A 221 -7.92 -21.15 0.36
CA VAL A 221 -7.30 -21.46 -0.94
C VAL A 221 -8.01 -22.62 -1.67
N VAL A 222 -8.59 -23.55 -0.93
CA VAL A 222 -9.38 -24.66 -1.49
C VAL A 222 -10.69 -24.12 -2.06
N GLU A 223 -11.36 -23.23 -1.34
CA GLU A 223 -12.66 -22.65 -1.74
C GLU A 223 -12.52 -21.65 -2.89
N GLU A 224 -11.51 -20.79 -2.84
CA GLU A 224 -11.35 -19.69 -3.79
C GLU A 224 -10.67 -20.12 -5.10
N PHE A 225 -9.65 -20.98 -5.00
CA PHE A 225 -8.83 -21.38 -6.15
C PHE A 225 -9.04 -22.82 -6.60
N GLY A 226 -9.84 -23.60 -5.87
CA GLY A 226 -10.04 -25.04 -6.17
C GLY A 226 -8.79 -25.88 -5.93
N ALA A 227 -7.90 -25.44 -5.03
CA ALA A 227 -6.69 -26.18 -4.69
C ALA A 227 -7.03 -27.48 -3.94
N PRO A 228 -6.18 -28.53 -3.99
CA PRO A 228 -6.43 -29.75 -3.24
C PRO A 228 -6.26 -29.52 -1.73
N GLU A 229 -7.06 -30.21 -0.92
CA GLU A 229 -7.04 -30.12 0.55
C GLU A 229 -5.66 -30.35 1.17
N CYS A 230 -4.80 -31.10 0.50
CA CYS A 230 -3.48 -31.44 1.00
C CYS A 230 -2.53 -30.24 1.12
N VAL A 231 -2.81 -29.11 0.46
CA VAL A 231 -1.99 -27.88 0.58
C VAL A 231 -2.27 -27.13 1.89
N VAL A 232 -3.41 -27.37 2.54
CA VAL A 232 -3.77 -26.66 3.78
C VAL A 232 -2.77 -26.99 4.88
N GLY A 233 -2.19 -25.96 5.47
CA GLY A 233 -1.14 -26.08 6.47
C GLY A 233 0.28 -26.16 5.89
N ALA A 234 0.45 -26.17 4.58
CA ALA A 234 1.78 -26.13 3.96
C ALA A 234 2.45 -24.76 4.17
N ALA A 235 3.76 -24.78 4.41
CA ALA A 235 4.56 -23.56 4.49
C ALA A 235 4.77 -22.98 3.09
N TYR A 236 4.56 -21.66 2.96
CA TYR A 236 4.67 -20.93 1.71
C TYR A 236 5.41 -19.61 1.91
N ARG A 237 6.19 -19.22 0.92
CA ARG A 237 6.82 -17.90 0.84
C ARG A 237 6.15 -17.11 -0.25
N ALA A 238 5.33 -16.14 0.14
CA ALA A 238 4.69 -15.25 -0.81
C ALA A 238 5.69 -14.18 -1.30
N GLU A 239 5.51 -13.75 -2.54
CA GLU A 239 6.16 -12.55 -3.04
C GLU A 239 5.63 -11.35 -2.24
N PRO A 240 6.49 -10.39 -1.85
CA PRO A 240 6.06 -9.28 -0.99
C PRO A 240 5.21 -8.24 -1.71
N VAL A 241 5.32 -8.11 -3.03
CA VAL A 241 4.50 -7.26 -3.90
C VAL A 241 4.33 -5.85 -3.32
N PRO A 242 5.32 -4.95 -3.41
CA PRO A 242 5.18 -3.57 -2.97
C PRO A 242 4.13 -2.85 -3.82
N THR A 243 3.14 -2.25 -3.16
CA THR A 243 1.98 -1.65 -3.82
C THR A 243 1.96 -0.13 -3.73
N ASP A 244 2.70 0.44 -2.76
CA ASP A 244 2.88 1.87 -2.70
C ASP A 244 4.22 2.24 -2.07
N VAL A 245 4.67 3.49 -2.28
CA VAL A 245 5.88 4.05 -1.70
C VAL A 245 5.73 5.53 -1.44
N GLU A 246 5.90 5.94 -0.18
CA GLU A 246 5.86 7.33 0.26
C GLU A 246 7.13 7.78 0.97
N VAL A 247 7.47 9.07 0.84
CA VAL A 247 8.62 9.65 1.52
C VAL A 247 8.19 10.21 2.87
N GLY A 248 8.58 9.53 3.94
CA GLY A 248 8.26 9.96 5.29
C GLY A 248 9.07 11.16 5.79
N PRO A 249 8.65 11.78 6.92
CA PRO A 249 9.29 12.95 7.50
C PRO A 249 10.72 12.70 7.98
N ASP A 250 11.06 11.45 8.30
CA ASP A 250 12.41 11.01 8.65
C ASP A 250 13.31 10.81 7.42
N GLY A 251 12.76 10.97 6.24
CA GLY A 251 13.41 10.79 4.95
C GLY A 251 13.62 9.32 4.56
N SER A 252 13.03 8.36 5.25
CA SER A 252 12.90 6.98 4.79
C SER A 252 11.72 6.84 3.83
N TYR A 253 11.64 5.73 3.15
CA TYR A 253 10.48 5.34 2.35
C TYR A 253 9.59 4.43 3.17
N TYR A 254 8.29 4.68 3.16
CA TYR A 254 7.27 3.80 3.69
C TYR A 254 6.59 3.10 2.52
N VAL A 255 6.43 1.79 2.65
CA VAL A 255 6.03 0.91 1.54
C VAL A 255 4.90 0.01 2.02
N SER A 256 3.75 0.06 1.36
CA SER A 256 2.71 -0.95 1.54
C SER A 256 3.03 -2.19 0.71
N SER A 257 2.57 -3.32 1.17
CA SER A 257 2.80 -4.63 0.56
C SER A 257 1.53 -5.46 0.62
N LEU A 258 1.06 -5.88 -0.54
CA LEU A 258 0.03 -6.89 -0.71
C LEU A 258 0.71 -8.19 -1.14
N PRO A 259 1.01 -9.12 -0.22
CA PRO A 259 1.68 -10.36 -0.60
C PRO A 259 0.93 -11.08 -1.71
N GLY A 260 1.67 -11.60 -2.68
CA GLY A 260 1.12 -12.42 -3.75
C GLY A 260 0.44 -13.69 -3.21
N PHE A 261 0.12 -14.63 -4.09
CA PHE A 261 -0.54 -15.87 -3.67
C PHE A 261 -0.02 -16.37 -2.31
N PRO A 262 -0.90 -16.71 -1.36
CA PRO A 262 -2.36 -16.92 -1.47
C PRO A 262 -3.22 -15.66 -1.22
N GLU A 263 -2.65 -14.47 -1.17
CA GLU A 263 -3.35 -13.18 -0.88
C GLU A 263 -4.25 -13.26 0.37
N ALA A 264 -3.78 -13.98 1.38
CA ALA A 264 -4.59 -14.26 2.55
C ALA A 264 -4.93 -12.98 3.33
N PRO A 265 -6.16 -12.85 3.86
CA PRO A 265 -6.53 -11.72 4.72
C PRO A 265 -5.55 -11.57 5.89
N GLY A 266 -5.17 -10.34 6.20
CA GLY A 266 -4.27 -10.04 7.31
C GLY A 266 -2.78 -10.30 7.04
N THR A 267 -2.37 -10.60 5.81
CA THR A 267 -0.96 -10.80 5.44
C THR A 267 -0.29 -9.52 4.92
N GLY A 268 -1.08 -8.50 4.55
CA GLY A 268 -0.57 -7.20 4.13
C GLY A 268 0.29 -6.54 5.20
N SER A 269 1.30 -5.79 4.76
CA SER A 269 2.31 -5.21 5.63
C SER A 269 2.68 -3.80 5.21
N VAL A 270 3.26 -3.04 6.15
CA VAL A 270 3.93 -1.76 5.88
C VAL A 270 5.38 -1.91 6.29
N PHE A 271 6.29 -1.58 5.38
CA PHE A 271 7.72 -1.57 5.59
C PHE A 271 8.26 -0.14 5.63
N ARG A 272 9.33 0.06 6.39
CA ARG A 272 10.17 1.24 6.34
C ARG A 272 11.49 0.89 5.65
N VAL A 273 11.79 1.56 4.56
CA VAL A 273 12.99 1.34 3.76
C VAL A 273 13.88 2.57 3.87
N THR A 274 15.08 2.41 4.40
CA THR A 274 16.05 3.51 4.43
C THR A 274 16.63 3.77 3.02
N ARG A 275 17.14 4.96 2.77
CA ARG A 275 17.82 5.24 1.49
C ARG A 275 19.08 4.41 1.24
N SER A 276 19.62 3.77 2.27
CA SER A 276 20.74 2.83 2.17
C SER A 276 20.32 1.39 1.92
N GLY A 277 19.02 1.12 1.82
CA GLY A 277 18.45 -0.19 1.50
C GLY A 277 18.15 -1.09 2.70
N SER A 278 18.22 -0.58 3.94
CA SER A 278 17.72 -1.37 5.09
C SER A 278 16.20 -1.40 5.09
N VAL A 279 15.62 -2.58 5.27
CA VAL A 279 14.17 -2.84 5.31
C VAL A 279 13.79 -3.25 6.72
N ASP A 280 12.85 -2.51 7.32
CA ASP A 280 12.30 -2.78 8.65
C ASP A 280 10.78 -2.94 8.52
N LEU A 281 10.20 -3.95 9.19
CA LEU A 281 8.74 -4.10 9.28
C LEU A 281 8.19 -3.06 10.27
N VAL A 282 7.20 -2.28 9.84
CA VAL A 282 6.50 -1.29 10.68
C VAL A 282 5.25 -1.90 11.29
N ALA A 283 4.39 -2.48 10.46
CA ALA A 283 3.15 -3.12 10.88
C ALA A 283 2.74 -4.20 9.88
N THR A 284 1.90 -5.14 10.33
CA THR A 284 1.31 -6.20 9.53
C THR A 284 -0.11 -6.47 10.02
N GLY A 285 -0.85 -7.31 9.31
CA GLY A 285 -2.23 -7.64 9.67
C GLY A 285 -3.27 -6.96 8.77
N PHE A 286 -2.84 -6.30 7.70
CA PHE A 286 -3.73 -5.62 6.76
C PHE A 286 -4.31 -6.60 5.73
N SER A 287 -5.57 -6.38 5.35
CA SER A 287 -6.26 -7.18 4.34
C SER A 287 -6.27 -6.44 3.01
N GLY A 288 -5.25 -6.68 2.18
CA GLY A 288 -5.09 -6.00 0.90
C GLY A 288 -4.57 -4.57 1.08
N ALA A 289 -3.39 -4.39 1.71
CA ALA A 289 -2.71 -3.10 1.77
C ALA A 289 -2.24 -2.71 0.37
N VAL A 290 -2.97 -1.84 -0.32
CA VAL A 290 -2.71 -1.50 -1.73
C VAL A 290 -2.11 -0.12 -1.90
N ASP A 291 -2.23 0.75 -0.87
CA ASP A 291 -1.76 2.13 -0.94
C ASP A 291 -1.58 2.67 0.49
N LEU A 292 -0.74 3.67 0.68
CA LEU A 292 -0.53 4.34 1.96
C LEU A 292 -0.21 5.83 1.78
N ALA A 293 -0.52 6.62 2.80
CA ALA A 293 -0.11 8.02 2.89
C ALA A 293 0.58 8.28 4.23
N VAL A 294 1.57 9.17 4.25
CA VAL A 294 2.34 9.50 5.45
C VAL A 294 2.23 10.98 5.77
N THR A 295 1.79 11.33 6.98
CA THR A 295 1.72 12.72 7.41
C THR A 295 3.08 13.28 7.84
N GLU A 296 3.19 14.62 7.96
CA GLU A 296 4.38 15.28 8.49
C GLU A 296 4.70 14.88 9.95
N GLU A 297 3.68 14.46 10.71
CA GLU A 297 3.82 13.98 12.09
C GLU A 297 4.22 12.49 12.16
N GLY A 298 4.17 11.77 11.02
CA GLY A 298 4.55 10.36 10.93
C GLY A 298 3.38 9.38 11.13
N THR A 299 2.14 9.84 11.16
CA THR A 299 0.97 8.96 11.04
C THR A 299 0.92 8.38 9.64
N ILE A 300 0.66 7.07 9.53
CA ILE A 300 0.52 6.39 8.25
C ILE A 300 -0.94 5.96 8.10
N TYR A 301 -1.56 6.30 6.99
CA TYR A 301 -2.87 5.78 6.58
C TYR A 301 -2.65 4.66 5.57
N VAL A 302 -3.46 3.60 5.65
CA VAL A 302 -3.34 2.41 4.78
C VAL A 302 -4.70 2.11 4.18
N ALA A 303 -4.78 2.05 2.85
CA ALA A 303 -5.97 1.57 2.14
C ALA A 303 -5.96 0.04 2.11
N GLU A 304 -6.97 -0.59 2.73
CA GLU A 304 -7.15 -2.04 2.77
C GLU A 304 -8.27 -2.45 1.80
N LEU A 305 -7.91 -2.66 0.54
CA LEU A 305 -8.84 -2.91 -0.56
C LEU A 305 -9.81 -4.07 -0.27
N PHE A 306 -9.28 -5.18 0.23
CA PHE A 306 -10.06 -6.37 0.56
C PHE A 306 -10.61 -6.35 1.99
N GLY A 307 -10.01 -5.53 2.86
CA GLY A 307 -10.50 -5.29 4.22
C GLY A 307 -11.72 -4.39 4.29
N GLY A 308 -11.97 -3.60 3.24
CA GLY A 308 -13.08 -2.65 3.20
C GLY A 308 -12.94 -1.54 4.25
N GLN A 309 -11.71 -1.08 4.47
CA GLN A 309 -11.40 -0.07 5.49
C GLN A 309 -10.14 0.73 5.16
N ILE A 310 -10.05 1.91 5.73
CA ILE A 310 -8.80 2.65 5.84
C ILE A 310 -8.33 2.53 7.28
N SER A 311 -7.12 2.04 7.46
CA SER A 311 -6.45 1.94 8.76
C SER A 311 -5.46 3.07 8.97
N GLN A 312 -5.08 3.32 10.23
CA GLN A 312 -4.02 4.24 10.59
C GLN A 312 -2.99 3.54 11.49
N ILE A 313 -1.73 3.95 11.35
CA ILE A 313 -0.63 3.55 12.23
C ILE A 313 -0.13 4.80 12.94
N VAL A 314 -0.25 4.83 14.27
CA VAL A 314 0.23 5.93 15.13
C VAL A 314 1.19 5.34 16.15
N ASP A 315 2.41 5.85 16.22
CA ASP A 315 3.46 5.35 17.13
C ASP A 315 3.72 3.83 17.02
N GLY A 316 3.47 3.24 15.83
CA GLY A 316 3.62 1.81 15.56
C GLY A 316 2.39 0.96 15.86
N ASP A 317 1.34 1.53 16.42
CA ASP A 317 0.08 0.84 16.70
C ASP A 317 -0.92 1.02 15.55
N ALA A 318 -1.35 -0.08 14.93
CA ALA A 318 -2.34 -0.07 13.86
C ALA A 318 -3.77 -0.15 14.42
N SER A 319 -4.68 0.64 13.83
CA SER A 319 -6.10 0.63 14.16
C SER A 319 -6.94 1.05 12.95
N VAL A 320 -8.19 0.60 12.91
CA VAL A 320 -9.14 1.04 11.87
C VAL A 320 -9.49 2.51 12.09
N LEU A 321 -9.35 3.32 11.05
CA LEU A 321 -9.81 4.71 11.04
C LEU A 321 -11.27 4.78 10.63
N VAL A 322 -11.63 4.13 9.51
CA VAL A 322 -12.98 4.15 8.95
C VAL A 322 -13.22 2.94 8.05
N GLU A 323 -14.45 2.42 8.07
CA GLU A 323 -14.90 1.40 7.12
C GLU A 323 -15.43 2.07 5.84
N VAL A 324 -14.94 1.63 4.68
CA VAL A 324 -15.34 2.12 3.35
C VAL A 324 -15.29 0.98 2.34
N THR A 325 -16.08 1.07 1.29
CA THR A 325 -16.11 0.03 0.25
C THR A 325 -14.89 0.15 -0.65
N GLU A 326 -14.10 -0.93 -0.77
CA GLU A 326 -12.99 -1.07 -1.73
C GLU A 326 -12.10 0.17 -1.82
N PRO A 327 -11.48 0.62 -0.70
CA PRO A 327 -10.53 1.73 -0.74
C PRO A 327 -9.29 1.31 -1.52
N ALA A 328 -8.89 2.10 -2.52
CA ALA A 328 -7.82 1.71 -3.43
C ALA A 328 -6.61 2.65 -3.42
N ALA A 329 -6.81 3.91 -3.06
CA ALA A 329 -5.72 4.84 -2.84
C ALA A 329 -6.06 5.83 -1.72
N VAL A 330 -5.04 6.29 -1.01
CA VAL A 330 -5.11 7.34 0.02
C VAL A 330 -3.98 8.34 -0.18
N GLU A 331 -4.24 9.62 0.05
CA GLU A 331 -3.23 10.67 -0.10
C GLU A 331 -3.49 11.81 0.86
N VAL A 332 -2.43 12.34 1.48
CA VAL A 332 -2.50 13.52 2.37
C VAL A 332 -2.10 14.76 1.60
N ALA A 333 -3.07 15.66 1.41
CA ALA A 333 -2.81 16.94 0.78
C ALA A 333 -1.87 17.83 1.62
N PRO A 334 -1.20 18.83 1.01
CA PRO A 334 -0.31 19.74 1.74
C PRO A 334 -0.96 20.53 2.89
N ASP A 335 -2.29 20.61 2.94
CA ASP A 335 -3.05 21.24 4.03
C ASP A 335 -3.47 20.23 5.13
N GLY A 336 -3.06 18.96 5.00
CA GLY A 336 -3.38 17.90 5.94
C GLY A 336 -4.70 17.18 5.66
N THR A 337 -5.43 17.52 4.60
CA THR A 337 -6.67 16.84 4.22
C THR A 337 -6.35 15.44 3.70
N LEU A 338 -6.99 14.41 4.26
CA LEU A 338 -6.89 13.03 3.79
C LEU A 338 -7.91 12.80 2.68
N TYR A 339 -7.43 12.46 1.50
CA TYR A 339 -8.23 12.00 0.38
C TYR A 339 -8.15 10.48 0.23
N ALA A 340 -9.19 9.88 -0.32
CA ALA A 340 -9.18 8.47 -0.69
C ALA A 340 -9.98 8.22 -1.97
N THR A 341 -9.62 7.18 -2.68
CA THR A 341 -10.49 6.59 -3.70
C THR A 341 -11.18 5.36 -3.13
N THR A 342 -12.45 5.17 -3.43
CA THR A 342 -13.30 4.06 -2.95
C THR A 342 -14.12 3.48 -4.08
N ASP A 343 -14.81 2.34 -3.82
CA ASP A 343 -15.64 1.62 -4.80
C ASP A 343 -14.85 1.25 -6.08
N ALA A 344 -13.62 0.77 -5.88
CA ALA A 344 -12.63 0.60 -6.94
C ALA A 344 -13.09 -0.30 -8.09
N PHE A 345 -13.86 -1.35 -7.80
CA PHE A 345 -14.39 -2.28 -8.80
C PHE A 345 -15.78 -1.90 -9.31
N GLY A 346 -16.33 -0.79 -8.84
CA GLY A 346 -17.66 -0.29 -9.20
C GLY A 346 -17.64 1.08 -9.87
N ASN A 347 -18.52 1.97 -9.39
CA ASN A 347 -18.51 3.39 -9.77
C ASN A 347 -17.56 4.14 -8.84
N GLY A 348 -16.28 4.09 -9.14
CA GLY A 348 -15.23 4.65 -8.29
C GLY A 348 -15.50 6.08 -7.83
N ARG A 349 -15.19 6.38 -6.59
CA ARG A 349 -15.38 7.69 -5.97
C ARG A 349 -14.07 8.26 -5.45
N LEU A 350 -13.95 9.57 -5.49
CA LEU A 350 -12.97 10.34 -4.73
C LEU A 350 -13.67 10.95 -3.51
N VAL A 351 -13.12 10.74 -2.34
CA VAL A 351 -13.71 11.21 -1.07
C VAL A 351 -12.65 11.92 -0.21
N ILE A 352 -13.12 12.79 0.70
CA ILE A 352 -12.34 13.31 1.81
C ILE A 352 -12.72 12.50 3.05
N VAL A 353 -11.71 12.07 3.80
CA VAL A 353 -11.86 11.40 5.09
C VAL A 353 -11.43 12.37 6.18
N THR A 354 -12.35 12.68 7.11
CA THR A 354 -12.07 13.52 8.29
C THR A 354 -12.00 12.60 9.52
N PRO A 355 -10.80 12.40 10.12
CA PRO A 355 -10.59 11.56 11.30
C PRO A 355 -11.36 11.97 12.55
#